data_4afaebb6307d09d735c7863667873d80
#
_entry.id   4afaebb6307d09d735c7863667873d80
#
_cell.length_a   1.000
_cell.length_b   1.000
_cell.length_c   1.000
_cell.angle_alpha   90.00
_cell.angle_beta   90.00
_cell.angle_gamma   90.00
#
_symmetry.space_group_name_H-M   'P 1'
#
loop_
_entity.id
_entity.type
_entity.pdbx_description
1 polymer ?
#
loop_
_entity_poly.entity_id
_entity_poly.type
_entity_poly.pdbx_seq_one_letter_code
_entity_poly.pdbx_strand_id
1 'polypeptide(L)'
;RDLEALTEIAHKDFREAYRIFTDKNFATVIAEADPKQKALYAGLSKQPVTWQNLEEFLVATKQKAAVSISLKTTETEFYNVKETIQESFEIQRSGWGHLRLDIESKGGFLEPERKVVTDEEFIGSCLKLNYVIHADQLKSGNQIGEIIVRSPYQELRYQVTASKSPQIRIDIRREEK
;
A
#
# COMPACT_ATOMS: atom_id res chain seq x y z
N ARG A 1 -15.37 26.08 4.98
CA ARG A 1 -16.67 25.61 5.41
C ARG A 1 -17.19 24.46 4.55
N ASP A 2 -17.25 24.68 3.24
CA ASP A 2 -17.69 23.61 2.31
C ASP A 2 -16.73 22.45 2.27
N LEU A 3 -15.44 22.73 2.41
CA LEU A 3 -14.43 21.68 2.49
C LEU A 3 -14.58 20.86 3.76
N GLU A 4 -14.90 21.52 4.87
CA GLU A 4 -15.13 20.81 6.14
C GLU A 4 -16.32 19.88 6.02
N ALA A 5 -17.40 20.36 5.40
CA ALA A 5 -18.60 19.55 5.18
C ALA A 5 -18.30 18.34 4.29
N LEU A 6 -17.56 18.56 3.21
CA LEU A 6 -17.14 17.48 2.32
C LEU A 6 -16.29 16.46 3.08
N THR A 7 -15.38 16.94 3.91
CA THR A 7 -14.48 16.08 4.69
C THR A 7 -15.28 15.23 5.69
N GLU A 8 -16.26 15.81 6.36
CA GLU A 8 -17.10 15.05 7.28
C GLU A 8 -17.88 13.96 6.57
N ILE A 9 -18.42 14.28 5.40
CA ILE A 9 -19.12 13.28 4.58
C ILE A 9 -18.14 12.19 4.15
N ALA A 10 -16.95 12.57 3.71
CA ALA A 10 -15.94 11.59 3.26
C ALA A 10 -15.52 10.65 4.38
N HIS A 11 -15.45 11.15 5.61
CA HIS A 11 -15.08 10.31 6.75
C HIS A 11 -16.16 9.26 7.05
N LYS A 12 -17.41 9.61 6.85
CA LYS A 12 -18.54 8.70 7.09
C LYS A 12 -18.85 7.82 5.90
N ASP A 13 -18.80 8.39 4.72
CA ASP A 13 -19.16 7.72 3.47
C ASP A 13 -18.36 8.34 2.33
N PHE A 14 -17.22 7.72 2.03
CA PHE A 14 -16.32 8.23 0.99
C PHE A 14 -16.98 8.24 -0.38
N ARG A 15 -17.83 7.27 -0.67
CA ARG A 15 -18.55 7.18 -1.94
C ARG A 15 -19.48 8.39 -2.14
N GLU A 16 -20.21 8.77 -1.10
CA GLU A 16 -21.10 9.93 -1.16
C GLU A 16 -20.31 11.21 -1.35
N ALA A 17 -19.19 11.37 -0.63
CA ALA A 17 -18.32 12.52 -0.82
C ALA A 17 -17.77 12.58 -2.23
N TYR A 18 -17.41 11.45 -2.81
CA TYR A 18 -16.91 11.38 -4.17
C TYR A 18 -17.98 11.84 -5.17
N ARG A 19 -19.23 11.44 -4.95
CA ARG A 19 -20.36 11.88 -5.78
C ARG A 19 -20.52 13.39 -5.75
N ILE A 20 -20.39 13.99 -4.57
CA ILE A 20 -20.46 15.45 -4.39
C ILE A 20 -19.25 16.11 -5.06
N PHE A 21 -18.06 15.58 -4.86
CA PHE A 21 -16.82 16.10 -5.43
C PHE A 21 -16.86 16.18 -6.95
N THR A 22 -17.55 15.25 -7.59
CA THR A 22 -17.66 15.19 -9.05
C THR A 22 -18.87 15.93 -9.60
N ASP A 23 -19.70 16.51 -8.74
CA ASP A 23 -20.88 17.26 -9.15
C ASP A 23 -20.49 18.65 -9.67
N LYS A 24 -21.19 19.12 -10.70
CA LYS A 24 -20.93 20.44 -11.29
C LYS A 24 -21.14 21.58 -10.29
N ASN A 25 -22.09 21.42 -9.39
CA ASN A 25 -22.36 22.43 -8.37
C ASN A 25 -21.19 22.62 -7.43
N PHE A 26 -20.49 21.54 -7.11
CA PHE A 26 -19.28 21.63 -6.27
C PHE A 26 -18.19 22.42 -6.98
N ALA A 27 -18.01 22.21 -8.29
CA ALA A 27 -17.05 22.98 -9.06
C ALA A 27 -17.33 24.48 -9.00
N THR A 28 -18.61 24.88 -9.03
CA THR A 28 -19.02 26.26 -8.90
C THR A 28 -18.68 26.83 -7.53
N VAL A 29 -18.94 26.07 -6.47
CA VAL A 29 -18.63 26.47 -5.10
C VAL A 29 -17.13 26.68 -4.93
N ILE A 30 -16.31 25.74 -5.44
CA ILE A 30 -14.85 25.85 -5.36
C ILE A 30 -14.34 27.03 -6.17
N ALA A 31 -14.98 27.35 -7.31
CA ALA A 31 -14.56 28.48 -8.12
C ALA A 31 -14.72 29.83 -7.41
N GLU A 32 -15.64 29.91 -6.47
CA GLU A 32 -15.90 31.11 -5.67
C GLU A 32 -15.06 31.15 -4.39
N ALA A 33 -14.30 30.10 -4.12
CA ALA A 33 -13.48 29.98 -2.93
C ALA A 33 -12.06 30.50 -3.17
N ASP A 34 -11.09 29.97 -2.43
CA ASP A 34 -9.68 30.33 -2.54
C ASP A 34 -9.14 29.99 -3.94
N PRO A 35 -8.45 30.92 -4.62
CA PRO A 35 -7.85 30.64 -5.93
C PRO A 35 -6.92 29.42 -5.94
N LYS A 36 -6.24 29.12 -4.84
CA LYS A 36 -5.37 27.95 -4.74
C LYS A 36 -6.19 26.66 -4.79
N GLN A 37 -7.32 26.64 -4.11
CA GLN A 37 -8.23 25.49 -4.12
C GLN A 37 -8.85 25.30 -5.48
N LYS A 38 -9.21 26.40 -6.14
CA LYS A 38 -9.75 26.36 -7.51
C LYS A 38 -8.73 25.74 -8.47
N ALA A 39 -7.47 26.20 -8.40
CA ALA A 39 -6.42 25.69 -9.27
C ALA A 39 -6.16 24.20 -9.03
N LEU A 40 -6.12 23.79 -7.77
CA LEU A 40 -5.93 22.39 -7.39
C LEU A 40 -7.08 21.53 -7.91
N TYR A 41 -8.32 21.96 -7.71
CA TYR A 41 -9.50 21.25 -8.17
C TYR A 41 -9.49 21.11 -9.70
N ALA A 42 -9.17 22.19 -10.40
CA ALA A 42 -9.09 22.18 -11.85
C ALA A 42 -8.02 21.22 -12.36
N GLY A 43 -6.88 21.17 -11.68
CA GLY A 43 -5.80 20.24 -12.03
C GLY A 43 -6.23 18.79 -11.90
N LEU A 44 -6.88 18.47 -10.80
CA LEU A 44 -7.37 17.10 -10.56
C LEU A 44 -8.49 16.71 -11.50
N SER A 45 -9.33 17.64 -11.92
CA SER A 45 -10.46 17.36 -12.80
C SER A 45 -10.06 17.16 -14.27
N LYS A 46 -8.82 17.49 -14.65
CA LYS A 46 -8.32 17.26 -16.02
C LYS A 46 -7.99 15.79 -16.28
N GLN A 47 -7.73 15.04 -15.22
CA GLN A 47 -7.47 13.61 -15.31
C GLN A 47 -8.78 12.84 -15.17
N PRO A 48 -8.81 11.57 -15.59
CA PRO A 48 -9.95 10.74 -15.24
C PRO A 48 -10.21 10.85 -13.76
N VAL A 49 -11.42 11.24 -13.38
CA VAL A 49 -11.74 11.44 -11.96
C VAL A 49 -11.79 10.08 -11.28
N THR A 50 -10.99 9.91 -10.25
CA THR A 50 -10.92 8.67 -9.48
C THR A 50 -11.09 9.01 -8.00
N TRP A 51 -11.32 7.98 -7.21
CA TRP A 51 -11.40 8.14 -5.76
C TRP A 51 -10.11 8.72 -5.19
N GLN A 52 -8.98 8.44 -5.82
CA GLN A 52 -7.70 9.01 -5.43
C GLN A 52 -7.69 10.53 -5.60
N ASN A 53 -8.39 11.06 -6.60
CA ASN A 53 -8.45 12.50 -6.80
C ASN A 53 -9.10 13.21 -5.61
N LEU A 54 -10.17 12.64 -5.08
CA LEU A 54 -10.81 13.17 -3.87
C LEU A 54 -9.85 13.07 -2.69
N GLU A 55 -9.21 11.94 -2.52
CA GLU A 55 -8.24 11.75 -1.44
C GLU A 55 -7.14 12.81 -1.51
N GLU A 56 -6.55 12.99 -2.70
CA GLU A 56 -5.50 13.99 -2.90
C GLU A 56 -5.98 15.41 -2.62
N PHE A 57 -7.20 15.72 -3.04
CA PHE A 57 -7.77 17.03 -2.80
C PHE A 57 -7.92 17.33 -1.30
N LEU A 58 -8.42 16.35 -0.55
CA LEU A 58 -8.60 16.50 0.90
C LEU A 58 -7.27 16.63 1.62
N VAL A 59 -6.25 15.89 1.20
CA VAL A 59 -4.91 15.98 1.79
C VAL A 59 -4.26 17.32 1.44
N ALA A 60 -4.32 17.70 0.18
CA ALA A 60 -3.68 18.94 -0.28
C ALA A 60 -4.33 20.19 0.33
N THR A 61 -5.62 20.15 0.61
CA THR A 61 -6.33 21.25 1.27
C THR A 61 -6.24 21.17 2.79
N LYS A 62 -5.44 20.24 3.31
CA LYS A 62 -5.19 20.08 4.75
C LYS A 62 -6.43 19.69 5.54
N GLN A 63 -7.40 19.07 4.89
CA GLN A 63 -8.60 18.58 5.57
C GLN A 63 -8.36 17.26 6.28
N LYS A 64 -7.36 16.52 5.86
CA LYS A 64 -6.98 15.27 6.48
C LYS A 64 -5.50 14.98 6.24
N ALA A 65 -4.94 14.09 7.03
CA ALA A 65 -3.60 13.57 6.77
C ALA A 65 -3.68 12.46 5.71
N ALA A 66 -2.61 12.28 4.97
CA ALA A 66 -2.50 11.16 4.05
C ALA A 66 -2.54 9.84 4.83
N VAL A 67 -3.17 8.83 4.23
CA VAL A 67 -3.15 7.48 4.81
C VAL A 67 -1.70 6.99 4.79
N SER A 68 -1.21 6.55 5.93
CA SER A 68 0.13 5.97 6.01
C SER A 68 0.05 4.45 6.16
N ILE A 69 1.05 3.77 5.65
CA ILE A 69 1.14 2.31 5.74
C ILE A 69 2.47 1.92 6.36
N SER A 70 2.48 0.76 7.00
CA SER A 70 3.69 0.18 7.58
C SER A 70 3.62 -1.34 7.50
N LEU A 71 4.76 -1.99 7.61
CA LEU A 71 4.82 -3.45 7.66
C LEU A 71 5.05 -3.88 9.11
N LYS A 72 4.33 -4.90 9.53
CA LYS A 72 4.51 -5.47 10.87
C LYS A 72 5.90 -6.11 10.99
N THR A 73 6.31 -6.80 9.92
CA THR A 73 7.67 -7.35 9.79
C THR A 73 8.19 -6.97 8.42
N THR A 74 9.51 -6.83 8.29
CA THR A 74 10.11 -6.36 7.04
C THR A 74 10.89 -7.44 6.30
N GLU A 75 11.10 -8.60 6.92
CA GLU A 75 11.84 -9.68 6.27
C GLU A 75 11.48 -11.03 6.86
N THR A 76 11.73 -12.07 6.08
CA THR A 76 11.56 -13.45 6.50
C THR A 76 12.54 -14.34 5.76
N GLU A 77 12.78 -15.53 6.30
CA GLU A 77 13.71 -16.49 5.71
C GLU A 77 13.10 -17.88 5.71
N PHE A 78 13.34 -18.62 4.63
CA PHE A 78 12.89 -20.01 4.48
C PHE A 78 14.06 -20.86 4.00
N TYR A 79 14.37 -21.92 4.75
CA TYR A 79 15.42 -22.85 4.43
C TYR A 79 14.86 -24.25 4.26
N ASN A 80 15.60 -25.12 3.59
CA ASN A 80 15.15 -26.48 3.29
C ASN A 80 13.84 -26.50 2.51
N VAL A 81 13.66 -25.55 1.60
CA VAL A 81 12.43 -25.45 0.83
C VAL A 81 12.38 -26.58 -0.19
N LYS A 82 11.42 -27.48 -0.05
CA LYS A 82 11.26 -28.65 -0.93
C LYS A 82 9.95 -28.60 -1.71
N GLU A 83 8.98 -27.89 -1.19
CA GLU A 83 7.66 -27.78 -1.78
C GLU A 83 7.25 -26.31 -1.82
N THR A 84 6.27 -26.02 -2.65
CA THR A 84 5.68 -24.69 -2.70
C THR A 84 5.17 -24.28 -1.33
N ILE A 85 5.54 -23.10 -0.90
CA ILE A 85 5.14 -22.55 0.40
C ILE A 85 4.13 -21.43 0.18
N GLN A 86 3.03 -21.47 0.93
CA GLN A 86 2.07 -20.38 1.00
C GLN A 86 2.26 -19.67 2.33
N GLU A 87 2.45 -18.36 2.26
CA GLU A 87 2.73 -17.57 3.45
C GLU A 87 2.10 -16.19 3.32
N SER A 88 2.20 -15.37 4.35
CA SER A 88 1.62 -14.04 4.34
C SER A 88 2.43 -13.09 5.21
N PHE A 89 2.22 -11.80 4.98
CA PHE A 89 2.70 -10.76 5.87
C PHE A 89 1.62 -9.70 6.04
N GLU A 90 1.74 -8.90 7.09
CA GLU A 90 0.72 -7.91 7.42
C GLU A 90 1.14 -6.51 7.05
N ILE A 91 0.24 -5.80 6.41
CA ILE A 91 0.34 -4.38 6.12
C ILE A 91 -0.62 -3.68 7.07
N GLN A 92 -0.14 -2.66 7.76
CA GLN A 92 -0.96 -1.87 8.67
C GLN A 92 -1.16 -0.49 8.08
N ARG A 93 -2.34 0.06 8.27
CA ARG A 93 -2.64 1.42 7.85
C ARG A 93 -2.93 2.30 9.05
N SER A 94 -2.65 3.58 8.91
CA SER A 94 -3.02 4.61 9.87
C SER A 94 -3.74 5.71 9.12
N GLY A 95 -4.82 6.22 9.71
CA GLY A 95 -5.65 7.21 9.07
C GLY A 95 -6.81 6.59 8.31
N TRP A 96 -7.73 7.45 7.87
CA TRP A 96 -8.92 7.04 7.15
C TRP A 96 -8.87 7.56 5.71
N GLY A 97 -9.70 7.01 4.85
CA GLY A 97 -9.86 7.48 3.48
C GLY A 97 -9.53 6.42 2.46
N HIS A 98 -9.53 6.84 1.22
CA HIS A 98 -9.26 5.94 0.10
C HIS A 98 -7.78 5.54 0.07
N LEU A 99 -7.55 4.25 -0.14
CA LEU A 99 -6.21 3.70 -0.26
C LEU A 99 -6.19 2.65 -1.37
N ARG A 100 -5.22 2.77 -2.26
CA ARG A 100 -4.93 1.75 -3.25
C ARG A 100 -3.46 1.42 -3.14
N LEU A 101 -3.16 0.13 -3.04
CA LEU A 101 -1.80 -0.36 -2.99
C LEU A 101 -1.51 -1.16 -4.26
N ASP A 102 -0.40 -0.84 -4.90
CA ASP A 102 0.12 -1.62 -6.01
C ASP A 102 1.21 -2.54 -5.48
N ILE A 103 1.10 -3.83 -5.82
CA ILE A 103 1.97 -4.87 -5.31
C ILE A 103 2.82 -5.40 -6.46
N GLU A 104 4.12 -5.39 -6.26
CA GLU A 104 5.08 -5.89 -7.23
C GLU A 104 6.03 -6.83 -6.52
N SER A 105 6.59 -7.80 -7.22
CA SER A 105 7.62 -8.67 -6.66
C SER A 105 8.86 -8.68 -7.51
N LYS A 106 10.00 -8.90 -6.86
CA LYS A 106 11.28 -9.15 -7.49
C LYS A 106 11.77 -10.50 -7.00
N GLY A 107 12.23 -11.34 -7.92
CA GLY A 107 12.63 -12.70 -7.65
C GLY A 107 11.64 -13.68 -8.27
N GLY A 108 12.13 -14.52 -9.20
CA GLY A 108 11.28 -15.42 -9.96
C GLY A 108 10.59 -16.49 -9.11
N PHE A 109 11.07 -16.74 -7.91
CA PHE A 109 10.51 -17.74 -7.01
C PHE A 109 9.37 -17.20 -6.15
N LEU A 110 9.15 -15.89 -6.16
CA LEU A 110 8.25 -15.21 -5.24
C LEU A 110 7.07 -14.60 -5.98
N GLU A 111 5.86 -14.96 -5.58
CA GLU A 111 4.66 -14.49 -6.25
C GLU A 111 3.60 -14.04 -5.24
N PRO A 112 3.29 -12.74 -5.19
CA PRO A 112 2.17 -12.28 -4.37
C PRO A 112 0.85 -12.70 -4.99
N GLU A 113 -0.14 -12.95 -4.15
CA GLU A 113 -1.47 -13.36 -4.59
C GLU A 113 -2.20 -12.25 -5.32
N ARG A 114 -1.95 -11.01 -4.95
CA ARG A 114 -2.64 -9.84 -5.49
C ARG A 114 -1.65 -8.84 -6.05
N LYS A 115 -2.04 -8.15 -7.10
CA LYS A 115 -1.26 -7.05 -7.68
C LYS A 115 -1.79 -5.68 -7.27
N VAL A 116 -3.04 -5.62 -6.87
CA VAL A 116 -3.70 -4.39 -6.42
C VAL A 116 -4.56 -4.74 -5.23
N VAL A 117 -4.50 -3.90 -4.21
CA VAL A 117 -5.32 -4.02 -3.00
C VAL A 117 -5.89 -2.66 -2.67
N THR A 118 -7.11 -2.62 -2.19
CA THR A 118 -7.75 -1.36 -1.79
C THR A 118 -8.08 -1.36 -0.30
N ASP A 119 -8.46 -0.19 0.21
CA ASP A 119 -8.82 -0.02 1.61
C ASP A 119 -9.96 -0.95 2.06
N GLU A 120 -10.84 -1.34 1.13
CA GLU A 120 -11.97 -2.22 1.44
C GLU A 120 -11.55 -3.61 1.89
N GLU A 121 -10.33 -4.02 1.56
CA GLU A 121 -9.82 -5.35 1.91
C GLU A 121 -9.14 -5.38 3.28
N PHE A 122 -8.96 -4.23 3.90
CA PHE A 122 -8.43 -4.16 5.26
C PHE A 122 -9.51 -4.55 6.26
N ILE A 123 -9.10 -5.29 7.27
CA ILE A 123 -9.96 -5.63 8.41
C ILE A 123 -9.45 -4.78 9.57
N GLY A 124 -10.22 -3.76 9.93
CA GLY A 124 -9.71 -2.75 10.83
C GLY A 124 -8.52 -2.04 10.19
N SER A 125 -7.40 -2.00 10.87
CA SER A 125 -6.18 -1.36 10.39
C SER A 125 -5.20 -2.32 9.72
N CYS A 126 -5.56 -3.59 9.55
CA CYS A 126 -4.65 -4.63 9.07
C CYS A 126 -5.12 -5.27 7.78
N LEU A 127 -4.16 -5.54 6.91
CA LEU A 127 -4.35 -6.36 5.73
C LEU A 127 -3.32 -7.48 5.73
N LYS A 128 -3.80 -8.71 5.53
CA LYS A 128 -2.94 -9.86 5.39
C LYS A 128 -2.74 -10.13 3.90
N LEU A 129 -1.51 -9.96 3.43
CA LEU A 129 -1.17 -10.20 2.03
C LEU A 129 -0.52 -11.56 1.87
N ASN A 130 -1.16 -12.42 1.09
CA ASN A 130 -0.66 -13.76 0.85
C ASN A 130 0.33 -13.77 -0.31
N TYR A 131 1.29 -14.67 -0.24
CA TYR A 131 2.25 -14.89 -1.32
C TYR A 131 2.66 -16.36 -1.35
N VAL A 132 3.28 -16.73 -2.45
CA VAL A 132 3.72 -18.10 -2.70
C VAL A 132 5.22 -18.09 -2.99
N ILE A 133 5.92 -19.07 -2.42
CA ILE A 133 7.31 -19.37 -2.79
C ILE A 133 7.28 -20.63 -3.64
N HIS A 134 7.71 -20.50 -4.89
CA HIS A 134 7.76 -21.61 -5.82
C HIS A 134 9.11 -22.34 -5.69
N ALA A 135 9.07 -23.50 -5.07
CA ALA A 135 10.29 -24.28 -4.83
C ALA A 135 11.01 -24.65 -6.12
N ASP A 136 10.25 -24.92 -7.19
CA ASP A 136 10.80 -25.29 -8.48
C ASP A 136 11.54 -24.15 -9.19
N GLN A 137 11.36 -22.92 -8.72
CA GLN A 137 12.04 -21.74 -9.26
C GLN A 137 13.30 -21.39 -8.47
N LEU A 138 13.57 -22.09 -7.38
CA LEU A 138 14.76 -21.84 -6.58
C LEU A 138 15.98 -22.53 -7.21
N LYS A 139 17.04 -21.77 -7.29
CA LYS A 139 18.35 -22.26 -7.73
C LYS A 139 19.16 -22.65 -6.50
N SER A 140 20.39 -23.06 -6.67
CA SER A 140 21.24 -23.40 -5.54
C SER A 140 21.63 -22.13 -4.77
N GLY A 141 21.82 -22.27 -3.47
CA GLY A 141 22.21 -21.17 -2.60
C GLY A 141 21.03 -20.35 -2.13
N ASN A 142 21.32 -19.31 -1.39
CA ASN A 142 20.29 -18.39 -0.90
C ASN A 142 19.86 -17.43 -2.00
N GLN A 143 18.55 -17.28 -2.14
CA GLN A 143 17.99 -16.33 -3.07
C GLN A 143 17.18 -15.31 -2.30
N ILE A 144 17.33 -14.05 -2.70
CA ILE A 144 16.64 -12.94 -2.05
C ILE A 144 15.65 -12.33 -3.03
N GLY A 145 14.42 -12.23 -2.59
CA GLY A 145 13.36 -11.55 -3.33
C GLY A 145 12.73 -10.47 -2.49
N GLU A 146 11.92 -9.65 -3.11
CA GLU A 146 11.20 -8.60 -2.42
C GLU A 146 9.76 -8.54 -2.90
N ILE A 147 8.85 -8.23 -1.98
CA ILE A 147 7.50 -7.79 -2.34
C ILE A 147 7.46 -6.31 -2.04
N ILE A 148 7.15 -5.52 -3.06
CA ILE A 148 7.14 -4.07 -2.97
C ILE A 148 5.70 -3.61 -2.93
N VAL A 149 5.35 -2.84 -1.91
CA VAL A 149 4.01 -2.32 -1.69
C VAL A 149 4.08 -0.81 -1.86
N ARG A 150 3.36 -0.29 -2.85
CA ARG A 150 3.34 1.14 -3.14
C ARG A 150 1.97 1.73 -2.91
N SER A 151 1.94 2.80 -2.14
CA SER A 151 0.82 3.72 -2.09
C SER A 151 1.20 4.98 -2.87
N PRO A 152 0.28 5.95 -3.05
CA PRO A 152 0.65 7.21 -3.71
C PRO A 152 1.78 7.97 -3.02
N TYR A 153 1.99 7.73 -1.73
CA TYR A 153 2.96 8.49 -0.94
C TYR A 153 4.12 7.67 -0.39
N GLN A 154 4.05 6.34 -0.43
CA GLN A 154 5.04 5.48 0.21
C GLN A 154 5.39 4.27 -0.62
N GLU A 155 6.59 3.76 -0.39
CA GLU A 155 7.02 2.49 -0.95
C GLU A 155 7.61 1.68 0.19
N LEU A 156 7.04 0.50 0.42
CA LEU A 156 7.51 -0.43 1.45
C LEU A 156 8.05 -1.68 0.79
N ARG A 157 9.05 -2.29 1.40
CA ARG A 157 9.69 -3.49 0.86
C ARG A 157 9.71 -4.58 1.92
N TYR A 158 9.21 -5.74 1.54
CA TYR A 158 9.24 -6.93 2.37
C TYR A 158 10.22 -7.91 1.73
N GLN A 159 11.29 -8.25 2.46
CA GLN A 159 12.35 -9.10 1.92
C GLN A 159 12.10 -10.56 2.25
N VAL A 160 12.23 -11.42 1.26
CA VAL A 160 12.09 -12.87 1.42
C VAL A 160 13.37 -13.54 0.96
N THR A 161 14.00 -14.25 1.89
CA THR A 161 15.13 -15.10 1.58
C THR A 161 14.65 -16.55 1.53
N ALA A 162 15.02 -17.27 0.49
CA ALA A 162 14.64 -18.67 0.34
C ALA A 162 15.80 -19.51 -0.18
N SER A 163 15.91 -20.74 0.32
CA SER A 163 16.95 -21.66 -0.07
C SER A 163 16.45 -23.09 -0.02
N LYS A 164 16.89 -23.90 -0.97
CA LYS A 164 16.66 -25.35 -0.94
C LYS A 164 17.53 -26.03 0.10
N SER A 165 18.62 -25.40 0.48
CA SER A 165 19.61 -25.95 1.40
C SER A 165 19.31 -25.56 2.84
N PRO A 166 19.86 -26.28 3.82
CA PRO A 166 19.78 -25.87 5.20
C PRO A 166 20.44 -24.52 5.42
N GLN A 167 20.00 -23.79 6.42
CA GLN A 167 20.67 -22.59 6.82
C GLN A 167 22.07 -22.93 7.31
N ILE A 168 23.05 -22.28 6.70
CA ILE A 168 24.44 -22.46 7.14
C ILE A 168 24.69 -21.49 8.29
N ARG A 169 25.01 -22.05 9.45
CA ARG A 169 25.38 -21.25 10.60
C ARG A 169 26.87 -21.36 10.78
N ILE A 170 27.52 -20.24 10.71
CA ILE A 170 28.94 -20.16 10.99
C ILE A 170 29.06 -19.77 12.46
N ASP A 171 29.65 -20.65 13.26
CA ASP A 171 29.91 -20.34 14.65
C ASP A 171 31.11 -19.42 14.70
N ILE A 172 30.82 -18.15 14.90
CA ILE A 172 31.87 -17.14 14.99
C ILE A 172 32.47 -17.00 16.39
N ARG A 173 31.96 -17.78 17.31
CA ARG A 173 32.59 -17.82 18.65
C ARG A 173 33.95 -18.46 18.54
N ARG A 174 34.93 -17.64 18.66
CA ARG A 174 36.27 -18.14 18.63
C ARG A 174 36.58 -18.80 19.98
N GLU A 175 37.33 -19.85 19.91
CA GLU A 175 37.88 -20.37 21.11
C GLU A 175 38.95 -19.42 21.57
N GLU A 176 38.77 -18.93 22.76
CA GLU A 176 39.77 -18.06 23.38
C GLU A 176 40.94 -18.92 23.80
N LYS A 177 42.03 -18.63 23.23
CA LYS A 177 43.21 -19.43 23.48
C LYS A 177 44.14 -18.77 24.43
#